data_d0865285d32431647427364faf03e783
#
_entry.id   d0865285d32431647427364faf03e783
#
_cell.length_a   1.000
_cell.length_b   1.000
_cell.length_c   1.000
_cell.angle_alpha   90.00
_cell.angle_beta   90.00
_cell.angle_gamma   90.00
#
_symmetry.space_group_name_H-M   'P 1'
#
loop_
_entity.id
_entity.type
_entity.pdbx_description
1 polymer ?
#
loop_
_entity_poly.entity_id
_entity_poly.type
_entity_poly.pdbx_seq_one_letter_code
_entity_poly.pdbx_strand_id
1 'polypeptide(L)'
;MAKLPKIPYICSEKIVKKLLLLLLVALTVALGGCRSKRAASSGASRPAVPARVIPSTERQVGELVREARKWIGTPYAYGGHSRRGTDCSGMIMEVFKFVYDIKLPRSSAMQREYARPVKFDDMKPGDLVFFATSKNSARVNHVGLYIGDGRMIHASSSRGVMESALNEKYWQRTLHSQGRVIETDAGRKRDKKKKQQTVDETPKPVVEPINERLQQLYDALDQQIDSIYVSNPEIFD
;
A
#
# COMPACT_ATOMS: atom_id res chain seq x y z
N MET A 1 -88.93 29.51 10.18
CA MET A 1 -88.20 28.87 9.07
C MET A 1 -87.06 29.79 8.62
N ALA A 2 -85.85 29.60 9.14
CA ALA A 2 -84.70 30.44 8.80
C ALA A 2 -83.96 29.81 7.62
N LYS A 3 -83.83 30.58 6.51
CA LYS A 3 -83.10 30.20 5.31
C LYS A 3 -81.58 30.34 5.61
N LEU A 4 -80.86 29.24 5.51
CA LEU A 4 -79.35 29.21 5.57
C LEU A 4 -78.78 29.87 4.31
N PRO A 5 -77.72 30.69 4.41
CA PRO A 5 -77.07 31.33 3.27
C PRO A 5 -76.29 30.27 2.44
N LYS A 6 -76.48 30.31 1.12
CA LYS A 6 -75.73 29.54 0.15
C LYS A 6 -74.28 30.12 0.05
N ILE A 7 -73.26 29.38 0.44
CA ILE A 7 -71.84 29.71 0.25
C ILE A 7 -71.50 29.37 -1.23
N PRO A 8 -71.01 30.32 -2.05
CA PRO A 8 -70.60 30.03 -3.41
C PRO A 8 -69.30 29.27 -3.43
N TYR A 9 -69.36 28.01 -3.86
CA TYR A 9 -68.16 27.24 -4.21
C TYR A 9 -67.57 27.79 -5.52
N ILE A 10 -66.80 28.89 -5.44
CA ILE A 10 -65.97 29.31 -6.56
C ILE A 10 -64.52 28.76 -6.24
N CYS A 11 -64.36 27.46 -6.30
CA CYS A 11 -63.06 26.92 -6.42
C CYS A 11 -62.70 26.90 -7.91
N SER A 12 -62.10 28.01 -8.37
CA SER A 12 -61.69 28.13 -9.77
C SER A 12 -60.64 27.00 -10.01
N GLU A 13 -60.91 26.14 -10.97
CA GLU A 13 -60.07 25.05 -11.42
C GLU A 13 -58.64 25.52 -11.64
N LYS A 14 -58.45 26.78 -11.99
CA LYS A 14 -57.10 27.42 -12.11
C LYS A 14 -56.36 27.57 -10.79
N ILE A 15 -57.07 27.79 -9.67
CA ILE A 15 -56.47 27.93 -8.33
C ILE A 15 -56.01 26.53 -7.84
N VAL A 16 -56.84 25.50 -8.04
CA VAL A 16 -56.51 24.12 -7.68
C VAL A 16 -55.30 23.63 -8.48
N LYS A 17 -55.25 23.90 -9.79
CA LYS A 17 -54.11 23.56 -10.64
C LYS A 17 -52.83 24.30 -10.22
N LYS A 18 -52.89 25.57 -9.84
CA LYS A 18 -51.75 26.33 -9.32
C LYS A 18 -51.25 25.79 -7.97
N LEU A 19 -52.15 25.46 -7.05
CA LEU A 19 -51.81 24.85 -5.75
C LEU A 19 -51.18 23.48 -5.93
N LEU A 20 -51.70 22.65 -6.85
CA LEU A 20 -51.13 21.33 -7.17
C LEU A 20 -49.71 21.45 -7.78
N LEU A 21 -49.52 22.44 -8.66
CA LEU A 21 -48.21 22.70 -9.27
C LEU A 21 -47.18 23.17 -8.23
N LEU A 22 -47.60 24.05 -7.31
CA LEU A 22 -46.72 24.50 -6.19
C LEU A 22 -46.36 23.36 -5.23
N LEU A 23 -47.30 22.46 -4.93
CA LEU A 23 -47.05 21.28 -4.13
C LEU A 23 -46.08 20.29 -4.82
N LEU A 24 -46.24 20.09 -6.14
CA LEU A 24 -45.32 19.26 -6.94
C LEU A 24 -43.89 19.85 -6.96
N VAL A 25 -43.76 21.17 -7.14
CA VAL A 25 -42.46 21.85 -7.10
C VAL A 25 -41.84 21.78 -5.70
N ALA A 26 -42.61 21.96 -4.63
CA ALA A 26 -42.13 21.81 -3.25
C ALA A 26 -41.70 20.38 -2.94
N LEU A 27 -42.41 19.37 -3.48
CA LEU A 27 -42.06 17.96 -3.30
C LEU A 27 -40.77 17.60 -4.05
N THR A 28 -40.51 18.16 -5.23
CA THR A 28 -39.26 17.94 -5.97
C THR A 28 -38.05 18.58 -5.28
N VAL A 29 -38.23 19.74 -4.62
CA VAL A 29 -37.20 20.40 -3.84
C VAL A 29 -36.89 19.60 -2.55
N ALA A 30 -37.93 19.04 -1.92
CA ALA A 30 -37.74 18.22 -0.71
C ALA A 30 -37.06 16.86 -0.99
N LEU A 31 -37.28 16.28 -2.18
CA LEU A 31 -36.63 15.01 -2.57
C LEU A 31 -35.23 15.19 -3.21
N GLY A 32 -34.89 16.42 -3.63
CA GLY A 32 -33.56 16.75 -4.19
C GLY A 32 -32.46 17.00 -3.16
N GLY A 33 -32.77 17.01 -1.86
CA GLY A 33 -31.88 17.45 -0.78
C GLY A 33 -30.94 16.40 -0.15
N CYS A 34 -30.97 15.16 -0.58
CA CYS A 34 -29.96 14.18 -0.17
C CYS A 34 -28.87 14.01 -1.22
N ARG A 35 -28.26 15.11 -1.65
CA ARG A 35 -26.91 15.06 -2.20
C ARG A 35 -25.97 14.79 -1.00
N SER A 36 -25.85 13.52 -0.64
CA SER A 36 -24.74 13.04 0.14
C SER A 36 -23.49 13.61 -0.51
N LYS A 37 -22.90 14.63 0.11
CA LYS A 37 -21.51 14.98 -0.14
C LYS A 37 -20.74 13.69 0.20
N ARG A 38 -20.50 12.83 -0.82
CA ARG A 38 -19.33 12.00 -0.78
C ARG A 38 -18.22 13.00 -0.51
N ALA A 39 -17.87 13.13 0.75
CA ALA A 39 -16.58 13.62 1.11
C ALA A 39 -15.65 12.77 0.25
N ALA A 40 -15.06 13.40 -0.78
CA ALA A 40 -13.83 12.90 -1.30
C ALA A 40 -13.01 12.69 -0.03
N SER A 41 -12.88 11.44 0.40
CA SER A 41 -11.86 11.07 1.32
C SER A 41 -10.59 11.42 0.57
N SER A 42 -10.18 12.69 0.70
CA SER A 42 -8.78 13.02 0.61
C SER A 42 -8.15 11.92 1.46
N GLY A 43 -7.43 11.01 0.79
CA GLY A 43 -6.67 9.98 1.45
C GLY A 43 -5.73 10.67 2.43
N ALA A 44 -6.27 11.02 3.59
CA ALA A 44 -5.46 11.19 4.77
C ALA A 44 -4.81 9.83 4.92
N SER A 45 -3.61 9.70 4.36
CA SER A 45 -2.68 8.64 4.69
C SER A 45 -2.69 8.63 6.22
N ARG A 46 -3.38 7.61 6.81
CA ARG A 46 -3.20 7.32 8.23
C ARG A 46 -1.70 7.34 8.42
N PRO A 47 -1.20 8.12 9.41
CA PRO A 47 0.22 8.15 9.66
C PRO A 47 0.64 6.68 9.73
N ALA A 48 1.54 6.28 8.83
CA ALA A 48 2.08 4.94 8.81
C ALA A 48 2.64 4.76 10.22
N VAL A 49 2.00 3.89 11.01
CA VAL A 49 2.57 3.49 12.30
C VAL A 49 3.96 3.01 11.92
N PRO A 50 5.03 3.66 12.42
CA PRO A 50 6.37 3.31 11.98
C PRO A 50 6.53 1.81 12.22
N ALA A 51 6.91 1.08 11.18
CA ALA A 51 7.08 -0.36 11.21
C ALA A 51 8.01 -0.71 12.39
N ARG A 52 7.42 -1.07 13.52
CA ARG A 52 8.15 -1.34 14.76
C ARG A 52 8.79 -2.71 14.64
N VAL A 53 10.02 -2.73 14.21
CA VAL A 53 10.79 -3.97 14.22
C VAL A 53 11.10 -4.35 15.66
N ILE A 54 10.68 -5.55 16.06
CA ILE A 54 10.81 -6.03 17.42
C ILE A 54 12.14 -6.76 17.57
N PRO A 55 12.95 -6.43 18.59
CA PRO A 55 14.18 -7.16 18.87
C PRO A 55 13.91 -8.65 19.09
N SER A 56 14.73 -9.49 18.52
CA SER A 56 14.62 -10.96 18.60
C SER A 56 16.00 -11.60 18.72
N THR A 57 16.05 -12.81 19.22
CA THR A 57 17.24 -13.67 19.21
C THR A 57 17.14 -14.67 18.05
N GLU A 58 18.28 -15.19 17.59
CA GLU A 58 18.30 -16.26 16.58
C GLU A 58 17.53 -17.51 17.07
N ARG A 59 17.57 -17.79 18.37
CA ARG A 59 16.78 -18.86 18.99
C ARG A 59 15.29 -18.65 18.81
N GLN A 60 14.78 -17.44 19.06
CA GLN A 60 13.36 -17.11 18.90
C GLN A 60 12.93 -17.18 17.43
N VAL A 61 13.79 -16.75 16.49
CA VAL A 61 13.53 -16.94 15.05
C VAL A 61 13.41 -18.42 14.72
N GLY A 62 14.30 -19.27 15.24
CA GLY A 62 14.20 -20.72 15.09
C GLY A 62 12.92 -21.30 15.71
N GLU A 63 12.45 -20.75 16.83
CA GLU A 63 11.17 -21.13 17.46
C GLU A 63 9.98 -20.73 16.59
N LEU A 64 10.00 -19.55 15.97
CA LEU A 64 8.98 -19.09 15.04
C LEU A 64 8.83 -20.05 13.84
N VAL A 65 9.94 -20.43 13.23
CA VAL A 65 9.95 -21.38 12.11
C VAL A 65 9.45 -22.75 12.55
N ARG A 66 9.89 -23.26 13.72
CA ARG A 66 9.40 -24.53 14.26
C ARG A 66 7.90 -24.48 14.56
N GLU A 67 7.41 -23.41 15.12
CA GLU A 67 5.98 -23.23 15.39
C GLU A 67 5.18 -23.22 14.09
N ALA A 68 5.62 -22.49 13.08
CA ALA A 68 4.97 -22.44 11.77
C ALA A 68 4.92 -23.84 11.11
N ARG A 69 5.97 -24.65 11.22
CA ARG A 69 6.00 -26.02 10.70
C ARG A 69 4.96 -26.94 11.34
N LYS A 70 4.61 -26.71 12.61
CA LYS A 70 3.54 -27.48 13.25
C LYS A 70 2.15 -27.21 12.66
N TRP A 71 1.99 -26.14 11.87
CA TRP A 71 0.73 -25.83 11.19
C TRP A 71 0.58 -26.56 9.85
N ILE A 72 1.64 -27.17 9.32
CA ILE A 72 1.59 -27.91 8.06
C ILE A 72 0.51 -28.99 8.16
N GLY A 73 -0.34 -29.08 7.11
CA GLY A 73 -1.49 -29.98 7.06
C GLY A 73 -2.79 -29.39 7.65
N THR A 74 -2.76 -28.22 8.32
CA THR A 74 -3.99 -27.54 8.76
C THR A 74 -4.84 -27.18 7.53
N PRO A 75 -6.15 -27.54 7.52
CA PRO A 75 -7.05 -27.21 6.41
C PRO A 75 -7.16 -25.69 6.20
N TYR A 76 -7.39 -25.28 4.94
CA TYR A 76 -7.70 -23.90 4.65
C TYR A 76 -9.14 -23.54 5.08
N ALA A 77 -9.29 -22.46 5.78
CA ALA A 77 -10.60 -21.86 6.10
C ALA A 77 -10.48 -20.33 5.99
N TYR A 78 -11.23 -19.73 5.07
CA TYR A 78 -11.27 -18.28 4.93
C TYR A 78 -11.75 -17.63 6.24
N GLY A 79 -11.01 -16.64 6.74
CA GLY A 79 -11.28 -16.02 8.04
C GLY A 79 -10.83 -16.87 9.25
N GLY A 80 -10.38 -18.11 9.03
CA GLY A 80 -9.89 -19.00 10.10
C GLY A 80 -8.53 -18.57 10.65
N HIS A 81 -8.29 -18.91 11.91
CA HIS A 81 -7.04 -18.66 12.60
C HIS A 81 -6.76 -19.70 13.68
N SER A 82 -7.14 -20.95 13.43
CA SER A 82 -6.91 -22.07 14.35
C SER A 82 -6.39 -23.29 13.59
N ARG A 83 -5.93 -24.31 14.32
CA ARG A 83 -5.49 -25.57 13.72
C ARG A 83 -6.64 -26.43 13.16
N ARG A 84 -7.89 -26.08 13.43
CA ARG A 84 -9.05 -26.69 12.78
C ARG A 84 -9.33 -26.12 11.40
N GLY A 85 -8.77 -24.94 11.11
CA GLY A 85 -8.84 -24.27 9.82
C GLY A 85 -8.28 -22.85 9.93
N THR A 86 -7.47 -22.48 8.95
CA THR A 86 -6.81 -21.17 8.91
C THR A 86 -6.71 -20.63 7.49
N ASP A 87 -6.66 -19.30 7.36
CA ASP A 87 -6.16 -18.65 6.14
C ASP A 87 -4.70 -18.22 6.28
N CYS A 88 -4.13 -17.66 5.22
CA CYS A 88 -2.72 -17.26 5.18
C CYS A 88 -2.34 -16.28 6.29
N SER A 89 -3.09 -15.21 6.45
CA SER A 89 -2.83 -14.16 7.46
C SER A 89 -3.19 -14.60 8.88
N GLY A 90 -4.19 -15.48 9.03
CA GLY A 90 -4.58 -16.06 10.32
C GLY A 90 -3.50 -16.96 10.90
N MET A 91 -2.90 -17.82 10.10
CA MET A 91 -1.75 -18.63 10.50
C MET A 91 -0.58 -17.75 10.96
N ILE A 92 -0.17 -16.77 10.16
CA ILE A 92 0.92 -15.85 10.50
C ILE A 92 0.64 -15.13 11.82
N MET A 93 -0.57 -14.62 12.01
CA MET A 93 -0.98 -13.94 13.25
C MET A 93 -0.81 -14.84 14.48
N GLU A 94 -1.28 -16.08 14.43
CA GLU A 94 -1.22 -17.01 15.56
C GLU A 94 0.22 -17.46 15.86
N VAL A 95 1.03 -17.70 14.84
CA VAL A 95 2.44 -18.08 15.01
C VAL A 95 3.26 -16.97 15.67
N PHE A 96 3.08 -15.71 15.25
CA PHE A 96 3.74 -14.55 15.86
C PHE A 96 3.24 -14.29 17.28
N LYS A 97 1.94 -14.47 17.52
CA LYS A 97 1.36 -14.36 18.85
C LYS A 97 1.94 -15.40 19.81
N PHE A 98 2.07 -16.65 19.37
CA PHE A 98 2.58 -17.74 20.19
C PHE A 98 4.03 -17.53 20.64
N VAL A 99 4.92 -17.08 19.72
CA VAL A 99 6.37 -17.00 20.00
C VAL A 99 6.77 -15.65 20.59
N TYR A 100 6.10 -14.57 20.20
CA TYR A 100 6.51 -13.21 20.55
C TYR A 100 5.44 -12.41 21.31
N ASP A 101 4.26 -12.98 21.52
CA ASP A 101 3.07 -12.26 22.01
C ASP A 101 2.73 -11.01 21.16
N ILE A 102 3.04 -11.07 19.87
CA ILE A 102 2.76 -9.99 18.92
C ILE A 102 1.39 -10.22 18.28
N LYS A 103 0.50 -9.25 18.42
CA LYS A 103 -0.78 -9.25 17.73
C LYS A 103 -0.65 -8.57 16.36
N LEU A 104 -0.40 -9.35 15.32
CA LEU A 104 -0.39 -8.85 13.95
C LEU A 104 -1.80 -8.51 13.46
N PRO A 105 -1.93 -7.58 12.47
CA PRO A 105 -3.20 -7.30 11.82
C PRO A 105 -3.81 -8.53 11.16
N ARG A 106 -5.16 -8.56 11.05
CA ARG A 106 -5.89 -9.74 10.58
C ARG A 106 -5.68 -10.03 9.08
N SER A 107 -5.49 -9.05 8.22
CA SER A 107 -5.36 -9.26 6.78
C SER A 107 -3.93 -9.17 6.28
N SER A 108 -3.61 -9.93 5.22
CA SER A 108 -2.29 -9.89 4.58
C SER A 108 -1.89 -8.49 4.10
N ALA A 109 -2.83 -7.69 3.59
CA ALA A 109 -2.57 -6.32 3.18
C ALA A 109 -2.15 -5.44 4.37
N MET A 110 -2.85 -5.55 5.51
CA MET A 110 -2.49 -4.81 6.72
C MET A 110 -1.20 -5.35 7.38
N GLN A 111 -0.92 -6.64 7.28
CA GLN A 111 0.36 -7.22 7.71
C GLN A 111 1.52 -6.67 6.89
N ARG A 112 1.31 -6.45 5.58
CA ARG A 112 2.30 -5.81 4.71
C ARG A 112 2.58 -4.36 5.14
N GLU A 113 1.55 -3.59 5.50
CA GLU A 113 1.70 -2.23 6.00
C GLU A 113 2.37 -2.17 7.38
N TYR A 114 2.12 -3.18 8.21
CA TYR A 114 2.73 -3.31 9.55
C TYR A 114 4.21 -3.66 9.49
N ALA A 115 4.64 -4.48 8.53
CA ALA A 115 6.01 -4.97 8.41
C ALA A 115 6.93 -3.92 7.77
N ARG A 116 8.16 -3.78 8.29
CA ARG A 116 9.20 -2.95 7.68
C ARG A 116 9.61 -3.55 6.33
N PRO A 117 9.64 -2.80 5.24
CA PRO A 117 10.07 -3.30 3.94
C PRO A 117 11.51 -3.86 3.97
N VAL A 118 11.73 -4.97 3.27
CA VAL A 118 13.02 -5.64 3.12
C VAL A 118 13.26 -5.93 1.64
N LYS A 119 14.50 -5.84 1.17
CA LYS A 119 14.86 -6.28 -0.18
C LYS A 119 14.88 -7.82 -0.23
N PHE A 120 14.61 -8.38 -1.41
CA PHE A 120 14.57 -9.82 -1.60
C PHE A 120 15.89 -10.50 -1.15
N ASP A 121 17.02 -9.93 -1.54
CA ASP A 121 18.35 -10.44 -1.22
C ASP A 121 18.75 -10.29 0.27
N ASP A 122 18.02 -9.44 1.01
CA ASP A 122 18.26 -9.21 2.44
C ASP A 122 17.28 -10.00 3.32
N MET A 123 16.47 -10.92 2.74
CA MET A 123 15.53 -11.72 3.50
C MET A 123 16.21 -12.68 4.45
N LYS A 124 15.59 -12.84 5.62
CA LYS A 124 16.03 -13.77 6.69
C LYS A 124 14.85 -14.61 7.16
N PRO A 125 15.08 -15.83 7.68
CA PRO A 125 14.02 -16.60 8.31
C PRO A 125 13.24 -15.74 9.31
N GLY A 126 11.92 -15.82 9.27
CA GLY A 126 11.01 -14.98 10.06
C GLY A 126 10.47 -13.75 9.32
N ASP A 127 11.00 -13.40 8.13
CA ASP A 127 10.42 -12.37 7.29
C ASP A 127 9.12 -12.84 6.64
N LEU A 128 8.26 -11.89 6.29
CA LEU A 128 7.01 -12.15 5.59
C LEU A 128 7.18 -11.88 4.10
N VAL A 129 6.63 -12.75 3.28
CA VAL A 129 6.56 -12.58 1.82
C VAL A 129 5.11 -12.36 1.42
N PHE A 130 4.86 -11.31 0.65
CA PHE A 130 3.52 -10.87 0.27
C PHE A 130 3.31 -11.01 -1.23
N PHE A 131 2.12 -11.45 -1.61
CA PHE A 131 1.79 -11.73 -3.00
C PHE A 131 0.49 -11.06 -3.41
N ALA A 132 0.40 -10.72 -4.71
CA ALA A 132 -0.80 -10.28 -5.40
C ALA A 132 -1.24 -11.40 -6.35
N THR A 133 -2.02 -12.35 -5.84
CA THR A 133 -2.40 -13.57 -6.58
C THR A 133 -3.65 -13.40 -7.43
N SER A 134 -4.35 -12.26 -7.33
CA SER A 134 -5.51 -11.94 -8.17
C SER A 134 -5.05 -11.48 -9.55
N LYS A 135 -5.65 -12.02 -10.62
CA LYS A 135 -5.30 -11.68 -12.01
C LYS A 135 -5.48 -10.19 -12.35
N ASN A 136 -6.41 -9.53 -11.70
CA ASN A 136 -6.84 -8.16 -12.05
C ASN A 136 -6.49 -7.12 -10.97
N SER A 137 -5.61 -7.44 -10.02
CA SER A 137 -5.29 -6.53 -8.93
C SER A 137 -3.84 -6.70 -8.49
N ALA A 138 -3.13 -5.58 -8.42
CA ALA A 138 -1.81 -5.50 -7.79
C ALA A 138 -1.88 -5.49 -6.24
N ARG A 139 -3.08 -5.62 -5.68
CA ARG A 139 -3.28 -5.56 -4.23
C ARG A 139 -2.83 -6.84 -3.56
N VAL A 140 -2.07 -6.71 -2.47
CA VAL A 140 -1.69 -7.84 -1.62
C VAL A 140 -2.91 -8.57 -1.09
N ASN A 141 -2.99 -9.87 -1.36
CA ASN A 141 -4.07 -10.75 -0.92
C ASN A 141 -3.57 -12.10 -0.37
N HIS A 142 -2.26 -12.33 -0.34
CA HIS A 142 -1.66 -13.53 0.22
C HIS A 142 -0.35 -13.22 0.94
N VAL A 143 0.00 -14.07 1.94
CA VAL A 143 1.19 -13.94 2.75
C VAL A 143 1.75 -15.32 3.11
N GLY A 144 3.08 -15.42 3.16
CA GLY A 144 3.82 -16.57 3.68
C GLY A 144 4.92 -16.15 4.64
N LEU A 145 5.32 -17.05 5.51
CA LEU A 145 6.49 -16.91 6.39
C LEU A 145 7.72 -17.47 5.67
N TYR A 146 8.73 -16.64 5.45
CA TYR A 146 10.00 -17.09 4.91
C TYR A 146 10.77 -17.88 5.97
N ILE A 147 11.25 -19.07 5.61
CA ILE A 147 11.91 -19.99 6.54
C ILE A 147 13.39 -20.23 6.20
N GLY A 148 13.92 -19.50 5.20
CA GLY A 148 15.29 -19.70 4.69
C GLY A 148 15.29 -20.53 3.39
N ASP A 149 16.44 -20.60 2.74
CA ASP A 149 16.73 -21.45 1.57
C ASP A 149 15.71 -21.30 0.42
N GLY A 150 15.20 -20.08 0.22
CA GLY A 150 14.19 -19.80 -0.81
C GLY A 150 12.83 -20.45 -0.57
N ARG A 151 12.49 -20.80 0.68
CA ARG A 151 11.25 -21.50 1.03
C ARG A 151 10.38 -20.70 1.98
N MET A 152 9.07 -20.93 1.91
CA MET A 152 8.09 -20.31 2.78
C MET A 152 7.05 -21.31 3.27
N ILE A 153 6.43 -21.03 4.42
CA ILE A 153 5.22 -21.71 4.90
C ILE A 153 4.05 -20.76 4.70
N HIS A 154 2.97 -21.25 4.08
CA HIS A 154 1.76 -20.48 3.81
C HIS A 154 0.52 -21.38 3.82
N ALA A 155 -0.68 -20.78 3.93
CA ALA A 155 -1.93 -21.53 3.79
C ALA A 155 -2.47 -21.42 2.36
N SER A 156 -2.35 -22.51 1.59
CA SER A 156 -2.93 -22.67 0.26
C SER A 156 -4.44 -22.90 0.35
N SER A 157 -5.23 -22.19 -0.46
CA SER A 157 -6.69 -22.35 -0.49
C SER A 157 -7.16 -23.75 -0.92
N SER A 158 -6.34 -24.49 -1.65
CA SER A 158 -6.66 -25.83 -2.15
C SER A 158 -5.99 -26.97 -1.39
N ARG A 159 -4.86 -26.70 -0.70
CA ARG A 159 -4.03 -27.74 -0.07
C ARG A 159 -3.82 -27.54 1.44
N GLY A 160 -4.38 -26.46 2.01
CA GLY A 160 -4.13 -26.12 3.41
C GLY A 160 -2.72 -25.56 3.63
N VAL A 161 -2.27 -25.60 4.88
CA VAL A 161 -0.93 -25.09 5.24
C VAL A 161 0.15 -26.02 4.71
N MET A 162 1.10 -25.44 4.00
CA MET A 162 2.18 -26.18 3.35
C MET A 162 3.45 -25.35 3.19
N GLU A 163 4.52 -26.02 2.84
CA GLU A 163 5.79 -25.42 2.45
C GLU A 163 5.89 -25.34 0.92
N SER A 164 6.34 -24.18 0.39
CA SER A 164 6.55 -23.96 -1.04
C SER A 164 7.88 -23.27 -1.30
N ALA A 165 8.45 -23.49 -2.47
CA ALA A 165 9.65 -22.82 -2.92
C ALA A 165 9.32 -21.50 -3.62
N LEU A 166 10.01 -20.41 -3.27
CA LEU A 166 9.80 -19.08 -3.86
C LEU A 166 10.24 -19.01 -5.33
N ASN A 167 11.07 -19.95 -5.79
CA ASN A 167 11.50 -20.04 -7.19
C ASN A 167 10.47 -20.69 -8.12
N GLU A 168 9.34 -21.19 -7.62
CA GLU A 168 8.23 -21.64 -8.45
C GLU A 168 7.69 -20.47 -9.29
N LYS A 169 7.47 -20.68 -10.59
CA LYS A 169 7.01 -19.66 -11.56
C LYS A 169 5.76 -18.88 -11.07
N TYR A 170 4.87 -19.56 -10.36
CA TYR A 170 3.67 -18.94 -9.79
C TYR A 170 4.02 -17.89 -8.75
N TRP A 171 4.89 -18.22 -7.80
CA TRP A 171 5.30 -17.32 -6.73
C TRP A 171 6.16 -16.16 -7.23
N GLN A 172 7.08 -16.41 -8.17
CA GLN A 172 7.86 -15.36 -8.80
C GLN A 172 6.99 -14.30 -9.49
N ARG A 173 5.97 -14.76 -10.25
CA ARG A 173 5.07 -13.87 -10.99
C ARG A 173 4.14 -13.06 -10.10
N THR A 174 3.75 -13.61 -8.94
CA THR A 174 2.79 -12.98 -8.03
C THR A 174 3.43 -12.28 -6.83
N LEU A 175 4.76 -12.37 -6.70
CA LEU A 175 5.51 -11.70 -5.65
C LEU A 175 5.29 -10.19 -5.71
N HIS A 176 4.87 -9.62 -4.58
CA HIS A 176 4.60 -8.19 -4.47
C HIS A 176 5.69 -7.48 -3.65
N SER A 177 6.00 -7.98 -2.47
CA SER A 177 6.96 -7.35 -1.54
C SER A 177 7.34 -8.28 -0.40
N GLN A 178 8.34 -7.88 0.35
CA GLN A 178 8.80 -8.55 1.56
C GLN A 178 8.80 -7.57 2.74
N GLY A 179 8.65 -8.11 3.94
CA GLY A 179 8.63 -7.28 5.13
C GLY A 179 9.08 -8.00 6.38
N ARG A 180 9.69 -7.25 7.29
CA ARG A 180 10.24 -7.74 8.55
C ARG A 180 9.47 -7.20 9.74
N VAL A 181 9.12 -8.10 10.65
CA VAL A 181 8.44 -7.78 11.91
C VAL A 181 9.43 -7.85 13.09
N ILE A 182 10.36 -8.78 13.03
CA ILE A 182 11.35 -9.06 14.08
C ILE A 182 12.78 -8.88 13.55
N GLU A 183 13.71 -8.43 14.36
CA GLU A 183 15.11 -8.22 13.98
C GLU A 183 16.05 -8.78 15.04
N THR A 184 17.00 -9.61 14.63
CA THR A 184 18.05 -10.08 15.51
C THR A 184 19.15 -9.03 15.68
N ASP A 185 19.83 -9.03 16.82
CA ASP A 185 20.96 -8.11 17.05
C ASP A 185 22.09 -8.29 16.03
N ALA A 186 22.33 -9.53 15.59
CA ALA A 186 23.26 -9.81 14.48
C ALA A 186 22.79 -9.19 13.16
N GLY A 187 21.49 -9.24 12.88
CA GLY A 187 20.88 -8.58 11.72
C GLY A 187 21.02 -7.06 11.77
N ARG A 188 20.73 -6.46 12.91
CA ARG A 188 20.84 -5.02 13.14
C ARG A 188 22.28 -4.50 12.93
N LYS A 189 23.30 -5.25 13.38
CA LYS A 189 24.71 -4.90 13.18
C LYS A 189 25.09 -4.98 11.69
N ARG A 190 24.62 -5.99 10.95
CA ARG A 190 24.89 -6.13 9.50
C ARG A 190 24.25 -5.01 8.69
N ASP A 191 22.99 -4.67 8.97
CA ASP A 191 22.28 -3.61 8.27
C ASP A 191 22.93 -2.24 8.51
N LYS A 192 23.42 -1.98 9.75
CA LYS A 192 24.20 -0.76 10.05
C LYS A 192 25.50 -0.73 9.28
N LYS A 193 26.27 -1.83 9.25
CA LYS A 193 27.54 -1.92 8.50
C LYS A 193 27.33 -1.75 7.00
N LYS A 194 26.29 -2.38 6.42
CA LYS A 194 25.95 -2.25 5.00
C LYS A 194 25.55 -0.81 4.65
N LYS A 195 24.76 -0.14 5.51
CA LYS A 195 24.39 1.28 5.32
C LYS A 195 25.59 2.21 5.41
N GLN A 196 26.55 1.93 6.29
CA GLN A 196 27.79 2.70 6.41
C GLN A 196 28.68 2.54 5.16
N GLN A 197 28.80 1.33 4.62
CA GLN A 197 29.57 1.06 3.40
C GLN A 197 28.95 1.74 2.16
N THR A 198 27.63 1.72 2.02
CA THR A 198 26.96 2.40 0.88
C THR A 198 27.05 3.92 0.96
N VAL A 199 27.22 4.50 2.12
CA VAL A 199 27.46 5.94 2.29
C VAL A 199 28.92 6.31 1.93
N ASP A 200 29.86 5.40 2.19
CA ASP A 200 31.29 5.61 1.90
C ASP A 200 31.64 5.30 0.43
N GLU A 201 30.84 4.44 -0.25
CA GLU A 201 30.98 4.11 -1.67
C GLU A 201 30.13 4.99 -2.62
N THR A 202 29.34 5.92 -2.11
CA THR A 202 28.74 6.93 -3.00
C THR A 202 29.89 7.71 -3.63
N PRO A 203 30.05 7.68 -4.98
CA PRO A 203 31.01 8.55 -5.64
C PRO A 203 30.73 9.96 -5.12
N LYS A 204 31.72 10.63 -4.60
CA LYS A 204 31.60 12.07 -4.33
C LYS A 204 30.99 12.66 -5.60
N PRO A 205 29.88 13.39 -5.52
CA PRO A 205 29.37 14.03 -6.72
C PRO A 205 30.56 14.82 -7.30
N VAL A 206 30.96 14.45 -8.49
CA VAL A 206 31.87 15.29 -9.30
C VAL A 206 31.01 16.49 -9.65
N VAL A 207 30.90 17.39 -8.68
CA VAL A 207 30.40 18.74 -8.90
C VAL A 207 31.61 19.44 -9.52
N GLU A 208 31.80 19.26 -10.83
CA GLU A 208 32.49 20.30 -11.59
C GLU A 208 31.75 21.59 -11.24
N PRO A 209 32.47 22.61 -10.73
CA PRO A 209 31.79 23.80 -10.30
C PRO A 209 30.95 24.31 -11.46
N ILE A 210 29.65 24.45 -11.23
CA ILE A 210 28.67 24.94 -12.22
C ILE A 210 29.20 26.20 -12.92
N ASN A 211 30.04 26.97 -12.24
CA ASN A 211 30.75 28.14 -12.78
C ASN A 211 31.70 27.83 -13.94
N GLU A 212 32.48 26.72 -13.90
CA GLU A 212 33.39 26.41 -15.02
C GLU A 212 32.62 25.99 -16.27
N ARG A 213 31.54 25.26 -16.11
CA ARG A 213 30.68 24.83 -17.23
C ARG A 213 29.87 25.99 -17.80
N LEU A 214 29.41 26.90 -16.96
CA LEU A 214 28.80 28.18 -17.37
C LEU A 214 29.82 29.06 -18.10
N GLN A 215 31.04 29.16 -17.60
CA GLN A 215 32.10 29.96 -18.25
C GLN A 215 32.43 29.42 -19.64
N GLN A 216 32.59 28.09 -19.78
CA GLN A 216 32.81 27.46 -21.11
C GLN A 216 31.67 27.72 -22.09
N LEU A 217 30.42 27.74 -21.61
CA LEU A 217 29.25 28.09 -22.42
C LEU A 217 29.24 29.56 -22.84
N TYR A 218 29.63 30.48 -21.96
CA TYR A 218 29.76 31.89 -22.27
C TYR A 218 30.87 32.15 -23.28
N ASP A 219 32.03 31.53 -23.09
CA ASP A 219 33.17 31.67 -24.02
C ASP A 219 32.86 31.13 -25.43
N ALA A 220 32.11 29.99 -25.49
CA ALA A 220 31.66 29.45 -26.76
C ALA A 220 30.59 30.32 -27.46
N LEU A 221 29.72 30.98 -26.69
CA LEU A 221 28.71 31.90 -27.20
C LEU A 221 29.34 33.17 -27.75
N ASP A 222 30.31 33.74 -27.04
CA ASP A 222 31.06 34.92 -27.48
C ASP A 222 31.82 34.64 -28.78
N GLN A 223 32.50 33.50 -28.91
CA GLN A 223 33.14 33.08 -30.16
C GLN A 223 32.15 32.93 -31.32
N GLN A 224 30.94 32.45 -31.06
CA GLN A 224 29.89 32.34 -32.09
C GLN A 224 29.39 33.73 -32.51
N ILE A 225 29.22 34.64 -31.58
CA ILE A 225 28.82 36.04 -31.82
C ILE A 225 29.88 36.73 -32.65
N ASP A 226 31.17 36.65 -32.29
CA ASP A 226 32.28 37.24 -33.03
C ASP A 226 32.37 36.67 -34.45
N SER A 227 32.14 35.37 -34.64
CA SER A 227 32.09 34.75 -35.95
C SER A 227 30.97 35.32 -36.84
N ILE A 228 29.82 35.64 -36.28
CA ILE A 228 28.67 36.23 -36.97
C ILE A 228 28.97 37.69 -37.33
N TYR A 229 29.60 38.45 -36.42
CA TYR A 229 30.02 39.81 -36.68
C TYR A 229 31.04 39.94 -37.85
N VAL A 230 32.03 39.05 -37.86
CA VAL A 230 33.04 39.00 -38.90
C VAL A 230 32.46 38.59 -40.25
N SER A 231 31.45 37.68 -40.23
CA SER A 231 30.84 37.12 -41.46
C SER A 231 29.75 38.00 -42.07
N ASN A 232 29.18 38.93 -41.33
CA ASN A 232 28.06 39.77 -41.76
C ASN A 232 28.14 41.19 -41.20
N PRO A 233 29.14 41.99 -41.64
CA PRO A 233 29.32 43.37 -41.11
C PRO A 233 28.15 44.30 -41.48
N GLU A 234 27.37 43.98 -42.50
CA GLU A 234 26.27 44.83 -43.01
C GLU A 234 24.96 44.74 -42.18
N ILE A 235 24.87 43.83 -41.20
CA ILE A 235 23.63 43.66 -40.41
C ILE A 235 23.56 44.67 -39.23
N PHE A 236 24.65 45.37 -38.93
CA PHE A 236 24.76 46.20 -37.74
C PHE A 236 25.16 47.68 -38.03
N ASP A 237 25.07 48.15 -39.31
CA ASP A 237 25.15 49.58 -39.67
C ASP A 237 23.78 50.25 -39.74
#